data_de8634638347c0a56495aab586ed8027
#
_entry.id   de8634638347c0a56495aab586ed8027
#
_cell.length_a   1.000
_cell.length_b   1.000
_cell.length_c   1.000
_cell.angle_alpha   90.00
_cell.angle_beta   90.00
_cell.angle_gamma   90.00
#
_symmetry.space_group_name_H-M   'P 1'
#
loop_
_entity.id
_entity.type
_entity.pdbx_description
1 polymer ?
#
loop_
_entity_poly.entity_id
_entity_poly.type
_entity_poly.pdbx_seq_one_letter_code
_entity_poly.pdbx_strand_id
1 'polypeptide(L)'
;MRATFILYLAVFVALVAPHRCTAQDWDFVVAPYLLVPSISGDASLGRINDANVDISGSDILSSLELGAMLQVEARHSSNYGVMLNYAFMDLSQDFSGPRGYVDVDTSIFQGMLEGFGTYRFNYDGGTVDLYGGARWWHIGLDLDASTPLGDVDYSRNEDWVDPVIGVRWAPRLNDSFRLLLQGDVGGFGVASDFTWCAQAGVLWDVSPGTSLALLYKAIGVDYQTGTRGTRSFFEYDTITQGPLLGLVFRL
;
A
#
# COMPACT_ATOMS: atom_id res chain seq x y z
N MET A 1 -17.72 17.78 2.87
CA MET A 1 -16.43 17.10 2.96
C MET A 1 -15.72 16.80 1.61
N ARG A 2 -16.42 16.49 0.50
CA ARG A 2 -15.78 16.21 -0.82
C ARG A 2 -14.95 17.38 -1.43
N ALA A 3 -15.33 18.63 -1.19
CA ALA A 3 -14.62 19.80 -1.74
C ALA A 3 -13.29 20.10 -1.00
N THR A 4 -13.17 19.72 0.26
CA THR A 4 -11.99 19.98 1.08
C THR A 4 -10.85 19.04 0.71
N PHE A 5 -11.16 17.79 0.32
CA PHE A 5 -10.17 16.78 -0.09
C PHE A 5 -9.47 17.17 -1.41
N ILE A 6 -10.22 17.69 -2.39
CA ILE A 6 -9.67 18.19 -3.66
C ILE A 6 -8.75 19.39 -3.42
N LEU A 7 -9.05 20.23 -2.43
CA LEU A 7 -8.25 21.40 -2.09
C LEU A 7 -6.90 21.00 -1.44
N TYR A 8 -6.89 19.97 -0.57
CA TYR A 8 -5.64 19.47 0.03
C TYR A 8 -4.74 18.75 -0.98
N LEU A 9 -5.32 17.99 -1.91
CA LEU A 9 -4.56 17.37 -3.00
C LEU A 9 -3.96 18.44 -3.93
N ALA A 10 -4.71 19.49 -4.26
CA ALA A 10 -4.22 20.61 -5.07
C ALA A 10 -3.13 21.44 -4.36
N VAL A 11 -3.22 21.64 -3.04
CA VAL A 11 -2.20 22.33 -2.25
C VAL A 11 -0.93 21.50 -2.13
N PHE A 12 -1.04 20.16 -2.01
CA PHE A 12 0.11 19.27 -1.99
C PHE A 12 0.86 19.26 -3.34
N VAL A 13 0.13 19.25 -4.45
CA VAL A 13 0.71 19.36 -5.80
C VAL A 13 1.39 20.73 -6.02
N ALA A 14 0.87 21.80 -5.44
CA ALA A 14 1.47 23.15 -5.55
C ALA A 14 2.75 23.32 -4.72
N LEU A 15 2.91 22.54 -3.62
CA LEU A 15 4.13 22.57 -2.79
C LEU A 15 5.30 21.78 -3.40
N VAL A 16 5.04 20.91 -4.37
CA VAL A 16 6.06 20.15 -5.12
C VAL A 16 6.47 20.90 -6.42
N ALA A 17 6.33 22.22 -6.46
CA ALA A 17 6.94 22.99 -7.55
C ALA A 17 8.46 22.72 -7.55
N PRO A 18 9.07 22.38 -8.73
CA PRO A 18 10.46 21.98 -8.79
C PRO A 18 11.38 23.16 -8.42
N HIS A 19 11.71 23.22 -7.13
CA HIS A 19 12.88 23.97 -6.72
C HIS A 19 14.07 23.12 -7.16
N ARG A 20 14.84 23.60 -8.11
CA ARG A 20 16.10 22.96 -8.51
C ARG A 20 17.01 22.93 -7.29
N CYS A 21 16.89 21.87 -6.51
CA CYS A 21 17.88 21.57 -5.49
C CYS A 21 19.10 21.04 -6.24
N THR A 22 20.13 21.87 -6.35
CA THR A 22 21.41 21.50 -6.93
C THR A 22 22.21 20.64 -5.97
N ALA A 23 21.68 19.46 -5.65
CA ALA A 23 22.49 18.35 -5.18
C ALA A 23 23.07 17.73 -6.45
N GLN A 24 24.27 18.11 -6.83
CA GLN A 24 24.92 17.88 -8.13
C GLN A 24 25.03 16.39 -8.52
N ASP A 25 24.72 15.45 -7.58
CA ASP A 25 24.84 14.01 -7.74
C ASP A 25 23.58 13.20 -7.41
N TRP A 26 22.46 13.86 -7.07
CA TRP A 26 21.23 13.18 -6.65
C TRP A 26 20.03 13.58 -7.50
N ASP A 27 19.33 12.57 -8.01
CA ASP A 27 18.01 12.68 -8.63
C ASP A 27 16.93 12.30 -7.64
N PHE A 28 15.86 13.07 -7.56
CA PHE A 28 14.72 12.79 -6.71
C PHE A 28 13.48 12.49 -7.53
N VAL A 29 12.68 11.54 -7.04
CA VAL A 29 11.38 11.19 -7.61
C VAL A 29 10.35 11.23 -6.50
N VAL A 30 9.21 11.88 -6.77
CA VAL A 30 8.05 11.90 -5.89
C VAL A 30 6.85 11.41 -6.68
N ALA A 31 6.18 10.38 -6.17
CA ALA A 31 5.09 9.74 -6.87
C ALA A 31 3.88 9.51 -5.94
N PRO A 32 2.98 10.51 -5.80
CA PRO A 32 1.67 10.26 -5.22
C PRO A 32 0.85 9.34 -6.12
N TYR A 33 0.12 8.41 -5.52
CA TYR A 33 -0.72 7.48 -6.27
C TYR A 33 -1.99 7.12 -5.50
N LEU A 34 -2.97 6.57 -6.23
CA LEU A 34 -4.19 5.99 -5.70
C LEU A 34 -4.25 4.53 -6.14
N LEU A 35 -4.56 3.66 -5.22
CA LEU A 35 -4.90 2.27 -5.48
C LEU A 35 -6.40 2.10 -5.19
N VAL A 36 -7.11 1.41 -6.07
CA VAL A 36 -8.48 0.95 -5.82
C VAL A 36 -8.41 -0.55 -5.56
N PRO A 37 -8.16 -0.97 -4.31
CA PRO A 37 -7.89 -2.36 -4.01
C PRO A 37 -9.18 -3.16 -3.89
N SER A 38 -9.07 -4.48 -4.11
CA SER A 38 -9.91 -5.51 -3.51
C SER A 38 -9.06 -6.33 -2.55
N ILE A 39 -9.66 -6.85 -1.48
CA ILE A 39 -8.97 -7.67 -0.49
C ILE A 39 -9.68 -9.03 -0.45
N SER A 40 -8.91 -10.10 -0.60
CA SER A 40 -9.40 -11.47 -0.54
C SER A 40 -8.46 -12.36 0.25
N GLY A 41 -9.00 -13.36 0.96
CA GLY A 41 -8.22 -14.29 1.76
C GLY A 41 -8.94 -14.69 3.04
N ASP A 42 -8.17 -15.09 4.03
CA ASP A 42 -8.67 -15.53 5.31
C ASP A 42 -8.07 -14.69 6.46
N ALA A 43 -8.87 -14.38 7.45
CA ALA A 43 -8.44 -13.71 8.67
C ALA A 43 -8.99 -14.42 9.90
N SER A 44 -8.21 -14.48 10.94
CA SER A 44 -8.62 -15.05 12.23
C SER A 44 -8.36 -14.07 13.35
N LEU A 45 -9.32 -13.96 14.26
CA LEU A 45 -9.27 -13.01 15.36
C LEU A 45 -9.74 -13.67 16.64
N GLY A 46 -8.82 -13.93 17.56
CA GLY A 46 -9.11 -14.58 18.83
C GLY A 46 -9.68 -15.99 18.65
N ARG A 47 -10.96 -16.16 18.93
CA ARG A 47 -11.66 -17.46 18.77
C ARG A 47 -12.42 -17.59 17.45
N ILE A 48 -12.50 -16.52 16.67
CA ILE A 48 -13.07 -16.53 15.33
C ILE A 48 -11.95 -16.96 14.39
N ASN A 49 -12.05 -18.16 13.83
CA ASN A 49 -11.04 -18.71 12.95
C ASN A 49 -11.58 -18.77 11.52
N ASP A 50 -10.67 -18.61 10.56
CA ASP A 50 -10.91 -18.83 9.14
C ASP A 50 -12.11 -18.00 8.61
N ALA A 51 -12.22 -16.73 9.06
CA ALA A 51 -13.21 -15.82 8.51
C ALA A 51 -12.77 -15.45 7.08
N ASN A 52 -13.59 -15.83 6.09
CA ASN A 52 -13.32 -15.49 4.70
C ASN A 52 -13.49 -13.98 4.51
N VAL A 53 -12.43 -13.33 4.00
CA VAL A 53 -12.40 -11.92 3.63
C VAL A 53 -12.55 -11.83 2.11
N ASP A 54 -13.62 -11.20 1.65
CA ASP A 54 -13.87 -10.91 0.24
C ASP A 54 -14.50 -9.52 0.11
N ILE A 55 -13.63 -8.50 0.04
CA ILE A 55 -14.03 -7.10 -0.02
C ILE A 55 -13.71 -6.57 -1.41
N SER A 56 -14.75 -6.21 -2.16
CA SER A 56 -14.56 -5.68 -3.51
C SER A 56 -14.03 -4.24 -3.50
N GLY A 57 -13.41 -3.81 -4.62
CA GLY A 57 -12.95 -2.44 -4.75
C GLY A 57 -14.06 -1.39 -4.65
N SER A 58 -15.29 -1.73 -5.01
CA SER A 58 -16.46 -0.85 -4.85
C SER A 58 -16.84 -0.69 -3.36
N ASP A 59 -16.77 -1.75 -2.59
CA ASP A 59 -17.07 -1.73 -1.15
C ASP A 59 -16.00 -0.92 -0.42
N ILE A 60 -14.73 -1.12 -0.75
CA ILE A 60 -13.62 -0.30 -0.22
C ILE A 60 -13.82 1.17 -0.54
N LEU A 61 -14.14 1.53 -1.79
CA LEU A 61 -14.36 2.93 -2.16
C LEU A 61 -15.56 3.55 -1.45
N SER A 62 -16.60 2.77 -1.14
CA SER A 62 -17.78 3.25 -0.42
C SER A 62 -17.54 3.42 1.08
N SER A 63 -16.66 2.61 1.65
CA SER A 63 -16.30 2.59 3.07
C SER A 63 -15.05 3.42 3.39
N LEU A 64 -14.35 3.94 2.37
CA LEU A 64 -13.10 4.67 2.53
C LEU A 64 -13.35 6.04 3.16
N GLU A 65 -12.90 6.22 4.38
CA GLU A 65 -12.90 7.52 5.06
C GLU A 65 -11.66 8.34 4.68
N LEU A 66 -10.50 7.72 4.73
CA LEU A 66 -9.23 8.36 4.41
C LEU A 66 -8.25 7.35 3.81
N GLY A 67 -7.48 7.79 2.82
CA GLY A 67 -6.38 7.04 2.26
C GLY A 67 -5.37 7.96 1.60
N ALA A 68 -4.08 7.65 1.77
CA ALA A 68 -3.02 8.35 1.09
C ALA A 68 -1.88 7.39 0.75
N MET A 69 -1.30 7.59 -0.43
CA MET A 69 -0.24 6.74 -0.93
C MET A 69 0.82 7.60 -1.60
N LEU A 70 2.07 7.42 -1.19
CA LEU A 70 3.20 8.21 -1.66
C LEU A 70 4.45 7.34 -1.76
N GLN A 71 5.12 7.40 -2.91
CA GLN A 71 6.46 6.88 -3.09
C GLN A 71 7.45 8.01 -3.30
N VAL A 72 8.60 7.93 -2.64
CA VAL A 72 9.71 8.87 -2.81
C VAL A 72 10.97 8.07 -3.08
N GLU A 73 11.74 8.49 -4.08
CA GLU A 73 13.05 7.91 -4.37
C GLU A 73 14.11 9.01 -4.40
N ALA A 74 15.29 8.68 -3.88
CA ALA A 74 16.51 9.44 -4.05
C ALA A 74 17.56 8.53 -4.70
N ARG A 75 18.17 8.97 -5.78
CA ARG A 75 19.19 8.22 -6.52
C ARG A 75 20.43 9.03 -6.72
N HIS A 76 21.56 8.45 -6.36
CA HIS A 76 22.87 9.02 -6.59
C HIS A 76 23.39 8.67 -8.00
N SER A 77 24.24 9.53 -8.56
CA SER A 77 24.89 9.34 -9.87
C SER A 77 25.70 8.03 -10.00
N SER A 78 26.12 7.43 -8.87
CA SER A 78 26.75 6.10 -8.80
C SER A 78 25.77 4.92 -8.86
N ASN A 79 24.50 5.17 -9.22
CA ASN A 79 23.40 4.20 -9.34
C ASN A 79 22.84 3.63 -8.04
N TYR A 80 23.38 3.95 -6.86
CA TYR A 80 22.76 3.63 -5.58
C TYR A 80 21.60 4.59 -5.30
N GLY A 81 20.62 4.11 -4.56
CA GLY A 81 19.50 4.93 -4.15
C GLY A 81 18.76 4.38 -2.96
N VAL A 82 17.76 5.14 -2.54
CA VAL A 82 16.80 4.77 -1.50
C VAL A 82 15.40 4.97 -2.04
N MET A 83 14.50 4.05 -1.77
CA MET A 83 13.09 4.14 -2.08
C MET A 83 12.29 3.99 -0.79
N LEU A 84 11.40 4.95 -0.55
CA LEU A 84 10.44 4.93 0.54
C LEU A 84 9.03 4.91 -0.07
N ASN A 85 8.18 4.05 0.43
CA ASN A 85 6.77 4.00 0.03
C ASN A 85 5.91 3.93 1.28
N TYR A 86 4.92 4.81 1.38
CA TYR A 86 3.92 4.77 2.43
C TYR A 86 2.53 4.71 1.81
N ALA A 87 1.75 3.76 2.25
CA ALA A 87 0.36 3.60 1.84
C ALA A 87 -0.49 3.29 3.08
N PHE A 88 -1.63 3.95 3.20
CA PHE A 88 -2.62 3.59 4.21
C PHE A 88 -4.02 3.78 3.69
N MET A 89 -4.96 3.03 4.25
CA MET A 89 -6.38 3.20 4.09
C MET A 89 -7.08 3.00 5.42
N ASP A 90 -8.09 3.83 5.65
CA ASP A 90 -8.98 3.79 6.78
C ASP A 90 -10.40 3.53 6.26
N LEU A 91 -10.97 2.40 6.65
CA LEU A 91 -12.25 1.92 6.18
C LEU A 91 -13.21 1.87 7.36
N SER A 92 -14.40 2.42 7.20
CA SER A 92 -15.46 2.36 8.21
C SER A 92 -16.75 1.81 7.59
N GLN A 93 -17.40 0.93 8.32
CA GLN A 93 -18.67 0.33 7.90
C GLN A 93 -19.62 0.21 9.09
N ASP A 94 -20.82 0.78 8.93
CA ASP A 94 -21.89 0.72 9.91
C ASP A 94 -22.91 -0.30 9.45
N PHE A 95 -23.30 -1.20 10.34
CA PHE A 95 -24.33 -2.18 10.11
C PHE A 95 -25.41 -2.07 11.18
N SER A 96 -26.66 -1.76 10.75
CA SER A 96 -27.83 -1.78 11.63
C SER A 96 -28.67 -3.01 11.36
N GLY A 97 -28.86 -3.82 12.39
CA GLY A 97 -29.69 -5.02 12.32
C GLY A 97 -31.19 -4.71 12.16
N PRO A 98 -32.01 -5.72 11.84
CA PRO A 98 -33.46 -5.55 11.68
C PRO A 98 -34.08 -4.94 12.94
N ARG A 99 -34.83 -3.83 12.78
CA ARG A 99 -35.53 -3.06 13.83
C ARG A 99 -34.63 -2.25 14.76
N GLY A 100 -33.33 -2.02 14.44
CA GLY A 100 -32.42 -1.23 15.27
C GLY A 100 -32.10 -1.85 16.63
N TYR A 101 -32.19 -3.17 16.76
CA TYR A 101 -31.83 -3.86 17.99
C TYR A 101 -30.34 -4.19 18.11
N VAL A 102 -29.61 -4.13 17.01
CA VAL A 102 -28.18 -4.36 16.95
C VAL A 102 -27.59 -3.31 15.99
N ASP A 103 -26.70 -2.49 16.51
CA ASP A 103 -25.88 -1.59 15.71
C ASP A 103 -24.42 -2.04 15.88
N VAL A 104 -23.71 -2.19 14.77
CA VAL A 104 -22.31 -2.61 14.73
C VAL A 104 -21.55 -1.61 13.86
N ASP A 105 -20.61 -0.93 14.48
CA ASP A 105 -19.67 -0.05 13.83
C ASP A 105 -18.31 -0.77 13.71
N THR A 106 -17.77 -0.88 12.53
CA THR A 106 -16.50 -1.54 12.30
C THR A 106 -15.56 -0.59 11.57
N SER A 107 -14.36 -0.39 12.12
CA SER A 107 -13.28 0.36 11.50
C SER A 107 -12.08 -0.55 11.28
N ILE A 108 -11.50 -0.48 10.07
CA ILE A 108 -10.30 -1.21 9.68
C ILE A 108 -9.27 -0.23 9.16
N PHE A 109 -8.17 -0.11 9.88
CA PHE A 109 -7.00 0.64 9.42
C PHE A 109 -5.95 -0.33 8.86
N GLN A 110 -5.52 -0.10 7.62
CA GLN A 110 -4.39 -0.82 7.03
C GLN A 110 -3.30 0.18 6.63
N GLY A 111 -2.15 0.07 7.25
CA GLY A 111 -0.96 0.87 6.98
C GLY A 111 0.21 0.00 6.52
N MET A 112 1.02 0.53 5.60
CA MET A 112 2.22 -0.12 5.10
C MET A 112 3.29 0.94 4.85
N LEU A 113 4.47 0.74 5.45
CA LEU A 113 5.65 1.55 5.17
C LEU A 113 6.76 0.65 4.64
N GLU A 114 7.31 1.00 3.49
CA GLU A 114 8.42 0.27 2.87
C GLU A 114 9.64 1.16 2.78
N GLY A 115 10.81 0.61 3.13
CA GLY A 115 12.10 1.27 3.01
C GLY A 115 13.11 0.35 2.35
N PHE A 116 13.62 0.71 1.18
CA PHE A 116 14.51 -0.11 0.39
C PHE A 116 15.75 0.65 -0.03
N GLY A 117 16.92 0.00 0.10
CA GLY A 117 18.12 0.35 -0.64
C GLY A 117 18.01 -0.19 -2.08
N THR A 118 18.41 0.59 -3.07
CA THR A 118 18.30 0.23 -4.49
C THR A 118 19.65 0.33 -5.19
N TYR A 119 19.84 -0.50 -6.22
CA TYR A 119 20.96 -0.38 -7.15
C TYR A 119 20.46 -0.53 -8.58
N ARG A 120 20.76 0.46 -9.42
CA ARG A 120 20.30 0.54 -10.81
C ARG A 120 21.34 0.07 -11.82
N PHE A 121 20.88 -0.78 -12.72
CA PHE A 121 21.59 -1.12 -13.96
C PHE A 121 20.92 -0.39 -15.13
N ASN A 122 21.70 0.40 -15.86
CA ASN A 122 21.25 1.11 -17.07
C ASN A 122 21.67 0.32 -18.29
N TYR A 123 20.78 0.24 -19.29
CA TYR A 123 21.07 -0.32 -20.60
C TYR A 123 20.31 0.47 -21.69
N ASP A 124 20.63 0.29 -22.97
CA ASP A 124 20.07 1.11 -24.06
C ASP A 124 18.54 1.06 -24.14
N GLY A 125 17.94 -0.05 -23.72
CA GLY A 125 16.48 -0.27 -23.72
C GLY A 125 15.74 0.14 -22.46
N GLY A 126 16.41 0.61 -21.39
CA GLY A 126 15.74 0.95 -20.13
C GLY A 126 16.59 0.76 -18.88
N THR A 127 15.95 0.40 -17.77
CA THR A 127 16.62 0.22 -16.48
C THR A 127 16.17 -1.05 -15.78
N VAL A 128 17.07 -1.62 -14.98
CA VAL A 128 16.77 -2.69 -14.00
C VAL A 128 17.25 -2.22 -12.64
N ASP A 129 16.39 -2.19 -11.65
CA ASP A 129 16.75 -1.90 -10.27
C ASP A 129 16.64 -3.19 -9.45
N LEU A 130 17.71 -3.55 -8.74
CA LEU A 130 17.64 -4.50 -7.63
C LEU A 130 17.40 -3.71 -6.36
N TYR A 131 16.57 -4.23 -5.48
CA TYR A 131 16.29 -3.56 -4.21
C TYR A 131 16.13 -4.56 -3.06
N GLY A 132 16.37 -4.08 -1.84
CA GLY A 132 16.16 -4.84 -0.63
C GLY A 132 16.08 -3.93 0.59
N GLY A 133 15.37 -4.39 1.60
CA GLY A 133 15.12 -3.62 2.81
C GLY A 133 14.02 -4.23 3.66
N ALA A 134 13.10 -3.39 4.13
CA ALA A 134 12.05 -3.79 5.06
C ALA A 134 10.68 -3.23 4.66
N ARG A 135 9.65 -4.00 4.97
CA ARG A 135 8.23 -3.64 4.88
C ARG A 135 7.63 -3.75 6.26
N TRP A 136 7.15 -2.63 6.81
CA TRP A 136 6.39 -2.58 8.03
C TRP A 136 4.90 -2.57 7.71
N TRP A 137 4.15 -3.40 8.43
CA TRP A 137 2.72 -3.50 8.38
C TRP A 137 2.10 -3.01 9.67
N HIS A 138 0.97 -2.35 9.58
CA HIS A 138 0.12 -1.98 10.68
C HIS A 138 -1.33 -2.28 10.33
N ILE A 139 -1.95 -3.17 11.07
CA ILE A 139 -3.37 -3.53 10.93
C ILE A 139 -4.07 -3.16 12.22
N GLY A 140 -5.02 -2.23 12.16
CA GLY A 140 -5.92 -1.86 13.23
C GLY A 140 -7.33 -2.37 12.95
N LEU A 141 -7.97 -2.94 13.93
CA LEU A 141 -9.36 -3.38 13.88
C LEU A 141 -10.09 -2.88 15.11
N ASP A 142 -11.14 -2.09 14.91
CA ASP A 142 -12.05 -1.64 15.95
C ASP A 142 -13.47 -2.11 15.62
N LEU A 143 -14.15 -2.69 16.60
CA LEU A 143 -15.51 -3.18 16.46
C LEU A 143 -16.30 -2.77 17.68
N ASP A 144 -17.30 -1.93 17.49
CA ASP A 144 -18.23 -1.48 18.50
C ASP A 144 -19.62 -2.04 18.18
N ALA A 145 -20.15 -2.87 19.06
CA ALA A 145 -21.46 -3.48 18.88
C ALA A 145 -22.38 -3.14 20.02
N SER A 146 -23.50 -2.46 19.73
CA SER A 146 -24.57 -2.18 20.69
C SER A 146 -25.70 -3.18 20.52
N THR A 147 -26.01 -3.91 21.60
CA THR A 147 -27.07 -4.91 21.64
C THR A 147 -27.99 -4.73 22.84
N PRO A 148 -29.21 -5.24 22.82
CA PRO A 148 -30.11 -5.22 23.99
C PRO A 148 -29.58 -5.94 25.26
N LEU A 149 -28.52 -6.72 25.09
CA LEU A 149 -27.87 -7.49 26.17
C LEU A 149 -26.61 -6.77 26.69
N GLY A 150 -26.22 -5.65 26.13
CA GLY A 150 -25.05 -4.85 26.48
C GLY A 150 -24.20 -4.51 25.27
N ASP A 151 -23.29 -3.57 25.48
CA ASP A 151 -22.33 -3.11 24.48
C ASP A 151 -21.09 -3.99 24.53
N VAL A 152 -20.49 -4.22 23.36
CA VAL A 152 -19.24 -4.99 23.20
C VAL A 152 -18.29 -4.12 22.38
N ASP A 153 -17.21 -3.72 23.02
CA ASP A 153 -16.13 -2.98 22.39
C ASP A 153 -14.94 -3.93 22.23
N TYR A 154 -14.40 -4.01 21.02
CA TYR A 154 -13.24 -4.79 20.70
C TYR A 154 -12.27 -3.99 19.86
N SER A 155 -11.03 -3.85 20.31
CA SER A 155 -9.96 -3.16 19.57
C SER A 155 -8.72 -4.03 19.54
N ARG A 156 -8.09 -4.12 18.37
CA ARG A 156 -6.83 -4.83 18.18
C ARG A 156 -5.94 -4.15 17.14
N ASN A 157 -4.68 -4.01 17.50
CA ASN A 157 -3.64 -3.52 16.60
C ASN A 157 -2.52 -4.56 16.53
N GLU A 158 -2.07 -4.85 15.32
CA GLU A 158 -0.94 -5.72 15.05
C GLU A 158 0.08 -5.00 14.16
N ASP A 159 1.34 -5.09 14.57
CA ASP A 159 2.48 -4.47 13.90
C ASP A 159 3.56 -5.50 13.68
N TRP A 160 4.10 -5.55 12.46
CA TRP A 160 5.25 -6.41 12.18
C TRP A 160 6.11 -5.85 11.05
N VAL A 161 7.34 -6.37 10.93
CA VAL A 161 8.32 -5.95 9.94
C VAL A 161 8.89 -7.17 9.23
N ASP A 162 8.80 -7.16 7.91
CA ASP A 162 9.32 -8.20 7.03
C ASP A 162 10.56 -7.72 6.29
N PRO A 163 11.64 -8.51 6.24
CA PRO A 163 12.71 -8.30 5.27
C PRO A 163 12.18 -8.60 3.86
N VAL A 164 12.60 -7.79 2.87
CA VAL A 164 12.14 -7.87 1.48
C VAL A 164 13.30 -7.73 0.51
N ILE A 165 13.28 -8.52 -0.56
CA ILE A 165 14.16 -8.37 -1.72
C ILE A 165 13.35 -8.39 -3.02
N GLY A 166 13.76 -7.60 -4.00
CA GLY A 166 12.99 -7.51 -5.24
C GLY A 166 13.75 -6.93 -6.43
N VAL A 167 13.06 -6.90 -7.54
CA VAL A 167 13.55 -6.38 -8.81
C VAL A 167 12.47 -5.52 -9.46
N ARG A 168 12.90 -4.41 -10.07
CA ARG A 168 12.06 -3.55 -10.89
C ARG A 168 12.71 -3.40 -12.27
N TRP A 169 11.96 -3.70 -13.32
CA TRP A 169 12.37 -3.57 -14.70
C TRP A 169 11.51 -2.54 -15.41
N ALA A 170 12.16 -1.54 -16.01
CA ALA A 170 11.48 -0.43 -16.70
C ALA A 170 12.03 -0.24 -18.12
N PRO A 171 11.66 -1.13 -19.07
CA PRO A 171 12.04 -0.97 -20.48
C PRO A 171 11.29 0.19 -21.13
N ARG A 172 11.98 0.88 -22.04
CA ARG A 172 11.36 1.89 -22.91
C ARG A 172 10.66 1.19 -24.06
N LEU A 173 9.39 1.54 -24.27
CA LEU A 173 8.62 1.09 -25.43
C LEU A 173 8.83 2.05 -26.62
N ASN A 174 8.86 3.34 -26.32
CA ASN A 174 9.17 4.44 -27.26
C ASN A 174 9.52 5.70 -26.45
N ASP A 175 9.56 6.87 -27.12
CA ASP A 175 9.96 8.15 -26.51
C ASP A 175 8.99 8.63 -25.42
N SER A 176 7.73 8.19 -25.44
CA SER A 176 6.68 8.64 -24.52
C SER A 176 6.21 7.56 -23.54
N PHE A 177 6.50 6.28 -23.81
CA PHE A 177 5.97 5.18 -23.02
C PHE A 177 7.08 4.26 -22.52
N ARG A 178 6.98 3.92 -21.24
CA ARG A 178 7.80 2.90 -20.57
C ARG A 178 6.89 1.85 -19.94
N LEU A 179 7.25 0.60 -20.05
CA LEU A 179 6.66 -0.45 -19.22
C LEU A 179 7.28 -0.38 -17.82
N LEU A 180 6.52 -0.74 -16.79
CA LEU A 180 7.04 -0.97 -15.46
C LEU A 180 6.59 -2.36 -15.02
N LEU A 181 7.57 -3.18 -14.66
CA LEU A 181 7.38 -4.50 -14.05
C LEU A 181 8.19 -4.52 -12.75
N GLN A 182 7.53 -4.81 -11.64
CA GLN A 182 8.17 -4.88 -10.33
C GLN A 182 7.66 -6.12 -9.60
N GLY A 183 8.56 -6.81 -8.92
CA GLY A 183 8.22 -7.94 -8.07
C GLY A 183 9.18 -8.06 -6.91
N ASP A 184 8.67 -8.48 -5.77
CA ASP A 184 9.45 -8.77 -4.58
C ASP A 184 8.87 -9.94 -3.78
N VAL A 185 9.72 -10.48 -2.92
CA VAL A 185 9.39 -11.51 -1.94
C VAL A 185 10.02 -11.15 -0.60
N GLY A 186 9.39 -11.58 0.49
CA GLY A 186 9.83 -11.25 1.84
C GLY A 186 9.19 -12.14 2.91
N GLY A 187 9.30 -11.71 4.17
CA GLY A 187 8.86 -12.46 5.33
C GLY A 187 9.90 -13.48 5.75
N PHE A 188 10.07 -14.54 4.98
CA PHE A 188 11.04 -15.63 5.20
C PHE A 188 10.95 -16.24 6.60
N GLY A 189 9.78 -16.20 7.26
CA GLY A 189 9.58 -16.66 8.62
C GLY A 189 10.23 -15.78 9.70
N VAL A 190 10.59 -14.52 9.39
CA VAL A 190 11.09 -13.55 10.39
C VAL A 190 9.94 -12.97 11.20
N ALA A 191 8.91 -12.47 10.50
CA ALA A 191 7.63 -12.09 11.07
C ALA A 191 6.50 -12.75 10.29
N SER A 192 6.24 -12.38 9.04
CA SER A 192 5.36 -13.15 8.16
C SER A 192 6.03 -14.45 7.73
N ASP A 193 5.25 -15.51 7.56
CA ASP A 193 5.71 -16.74 6.93
C ASP A 193 6.13 -16.43 5.49
N PHE A 194 5.33 -15.65 4.78
CA PHE A 194 5.63 -15.18 3.44
C PHE A 194 4.91 -13.86 3.12
N THR A 195 5.60 -12.95 2.41
CA THR A 195 4.99 -11.78 1.77
C THR A 195 5.54 -11.59 0.37
N TRP A 196 4.73 -11.04 -0.52
CA TRP A 196 5.14 -10.77 -1.90
C TRP A 196 4.42 -9.54 -2.44
N CYS A 197 5.02 -8.87 -3.40
CA CYS A 197 4.37 -7.82 -4.17
C CYS A 197 4.67 -8.02 -5.67
N ALA A 198 3.67 -7.81 -6.49
CA ALA A 198 3.81 -7.75 -7.94
C ALA A 198 3.09 -6.52 -8.48
N GLN A 199 3.76 -5.80 -9.39
CA GLN A 199 3.21 -4.60 -10.00
C GLN A 199 3.60 -4.54 -11.48
N ALA A 200 2.64 -4.26 -12.34
CA ALA A 200 2.86 -4.17 -13.78
C ALA A 200 2.00 -3.08 -14.41
N GLY A 201 2.51 -2.41 -15.44
CA GLY A 201 1.76 -1.43 -16.20
C GLY A 201 2.62 -0.46 -17.01
N VAL A 202 2.07 0.69 -17.32
CA VAL A 202 2.65 1.64 -18.24
C VAL A 202 2.85 3.00 -17.56
N LEU A 203 4.01 3.60 -17.82
CA LEU A 203 4.32 4.99 -17.52
C LEU A 203 4.26 5.78 -18.82
N TRP A 204 3.42 6.81 -18.86
CA TRP A 204 3.34 7.76 -19.96
C TRP A 204 4.07 9.06 -19.58
N ASP A 205 5.16 9.35 -20.26
CA ASP A 205 5.95 10.57 -20.07
C ASP A 205 5.24 11.75 -20.76
N VAL A 206 4.48 12.52 -19.98
CA VAL A 206 3.70 13.68 -20.48
C VAL A 206 4.56 14.95 -20.60
N SER A 207 5.68 15.00 -19.87
CA SER A 207 6.71 16.04 -19.97
C SER A 207 8.06 15.50 -19.48
N PRO A 208 9.19 16.20 -19.70
CA PRO A 208 10.51 15.74 -19.27
C PRO A 208 10.63 15.40 -17.78
N GLY A 209 9.85 16.08 -16.92
CA GLY A 209 9.86 15.85 -15.47
C GLY A 209 8.62 15.14 -14.93
N THR A 210 7.62 14.80 -15.76
CA THR A 210 6.34 14.29 -15.27
C THR A 210 5.86 13.11 -16.09
N SER A 211 5.48 12.04 -15.41
CA SER A 211 4.82 10.87 -16.03
C SER A 211 3.50 10.55 -15.33
N LEU A 212 2.56 10.03 -16.09
CA LEU A 212 1.36 9.37 -15.60
C LEU A 212 1.62 7.87 -15.51
N ALA A 213 1.32 7.27 -14.38
CA ALA A 213 1.43 5.84 -14.14
C ALA A 213 0.05 5.19 -14.14
N LEU A 214 -0.14 4.17 -14.97
CA LEU A 214 -1.31 3.30 -14.95
C LEU A 214 -0.82 1.87 -14.77
N LEU A 215 -1.03 1.32 -13.59
CA LEU A 215 -0.47 0.05 -13.17
C LEU A 215 -1.57 -0.84 -12.58
N TYR A 216 -1.26 -2.11 -12.44
CA TYR A 216 -1.97 -3.03 -11.57
C TYR A 216 -1.00 -3.53 -10.51
N LYS A 217 -1.40 -3.47 -9.24
CA LYS A 217 -0.59 -3.90 -8.09
C LYS A 217 -1.32 -5.01 -7.36
N ALA A 218 -0.58 -6.03 -6.96
CA ALA A 218 -1.04 -7.08 -6.05
C ALA A 218 0.02 -7.27 -4.97
N ILE A 219 -0.42 -7.39 -3.73
CA ILE A 219 0.44 -7.66 -2.58
C ILE A 219 -0.24 -8.71 -1.72
N GLY A 220 0.51 -9.77 -1.38
CA GLY A 220 0.06 -10.84 -0.52
C GLY A 220 0.89 -10.91 0.76
N VAL A 221 0.26 -11.31 1.84
CA VAL A 221 0.92 -11.54 3.12
C VAL A 221 0.24 -12.71 3.84
N ASP A 222 1.07 -13.59 4.40
CA ASP A 222 0.70 -14.68 5.29
C ASP A 222 1.40 -14.44 6.62
N TYR A 223 0.65 -13.90 7.58
CA TYR A 223 1.12 -13.55 8.91
C TYR A 223 0.22 -14.16 9.98
N GLN A 224 0.82 -14.79 10.98
CA GLN A 224 0.10 -15.29 12.13
C GLN A 224 0.88 -15.06 13.44
N THR A 225 0.15 -14.84 14.52
CA THR A 225 0.73 -14.72 15.86
C THR A 225 -0.21 -15.26 16.93
N GLY A 226 0.34 -15.64 18.08
CA GLY A 226 -0.40 -16.24 19.17
C GLY A 226 -0.66 -17.73 18.97
N THR A 227 -1.61 -18.28 19.75
CA THR A 227 -1.96 -19.70 19.71
C THR A 227 -3.39 -19.87 19.24
N ARG A 228 -3.60 -20.64 18.18
CA ARG A 228 -4.92 -20.90 17.58
C ARG A 228 -5.92 -21.40 18.62
N GLY A 229 -7.13 -20.84 18.60
CA GLY A 229 -8.19 -21.12 19.56
C GLY A 229 -8.13 -20.34 20.87
N THR A 230 -7.11 -19.49 21.07
CA THR A 230 -7.01 -18.57 22.21
C THR A 230 -7.42 -17.16 21.82
N ARG A 231 -7.65 -16.27 22.81
CA ARG A 231 -7.97 -14.86 22.55
C ARG A 231 -6.80 -14.07 21.95
N SER A 232 -5.58 -14.58 22.06
CA SER A 232 -4.37 -13.93 21.54
C SER A 232 -4.06 -14.31 20.09
N PHE A 233 -4.82 -15.21 19.47
CA PHE A 233 -4.57 -15.61 18.09
C PHE A 233 -4.97 -14.51 17.12
N PHE A 234 -4.09 -14.25 16.18
CA PHE A 234 -4.32 -13.37 15.03
C PHE A 234 -3.69 -14.01 13.78
N GLU A 235 -4.41 -14.03 12.69
CA GLU A 235 -3.98 -14.53 11.41
C GLU A 235 -4.49 -13.57 10.32
N TYR A 236 -3.62 -13.25 9.39
CA TYR A 236 -3.91 -12.36 8.27
C TYR A 236 -3.23 -12.92 7.01
N ASP A 237 -3.95 -13.81 6.32
CA ASP A 237 -3.54 -14.41 5.05
C ASP A 237 -4.40 -13.83 3.93
N THR A 238 -3.92 -12.74 3.33
CA THR A 238 -4.71 -11.97 2.39
C THR A 238 -3.91 -11.50 1.18
N ILE A 239 -4.64 -11.28 0.10
CA ILE A 239 -4.15 -10.61 -1.10
C ILE A 239 -4.94 -9.31 -1.30
N THR A 240 -4.23 -8.19 -1.30
CA THR A 240 -4.73 -6.86 -1.65
C THR A 240 -4.29 -6.54 -3.07
N GLN A 241 -5.22 -6.31 -4.00
CA GLN A 241 -4.89 -6.11 -5.41
C GLN A 241 -5.83 -5.15 -6.11
N GLY A 242 -5.35 -4.43 -7.11
CA GLY A 242 -6.20 -3.55 -7.90
C GLY A 242 -5.45 -2.62 -8.86
N PRO A 243 -6.20 -1.82 -9.64
CA PRO A 243 -5.65 -0.78 -10.49
C PRO A 243 -5.07 0.36 -9.66
N LEU A 244 -3.94 0.87 -10.11
CA LEU A 244 -3.20 1.98 -9.52
C LEU A 244 -3.04 3.09 -10.56
N LEU A 245 -3.40 4.31 -10.16
CA LEU A 245 -3.17 5.53 -10.92
C LEU A 245 -2.22 6.45 -10.13
N GLY A 246 -1.13 6.88 -10.74
CA GLY A 246 -0.13 7.72 -10.10
C GLY A 246 0.40 8.84 -10.99
N LEU A 247 0.92 9.86 -10.34
CA LEU A 247 1.72 10.92 -10.96
C LEU A 247 3.16 10.78 -10.49
N VAL A 248 4.11 10.79 -11.41
CA VAL A 248 5.55 10.64 -11.11
C VAL A 248 6.24 11.94 -11.48
N PHE A 249 6.81 12.63 -10.49
CA PHE A 249 7.58 13.85 -10.66
C PHE A 249 9.07 13.56 -10.48
N ARG A 250 9.90 13.97 -11.44
CA ARG A 250 11.37 13.93 -11.36
C ARG A 250 11.87 15.35 -11.12
N LEU A 251 12.65 15.53 -10.06
CA LEU A 251 13.14 16.82 -9.56
C LEU A 251 14.63 16.95 -9.75
#